data_4a944e8fb82384fc5425feac273f03db
#
_entry.id   4a944e8fb82384fc5425feac273f03db
#
_cell.length_a   1.000
_cell.length_b   1.000
_cell.length_c   1.000
_cell.angle_alpha   90.00
_cell.angle_beta   90.00
_cell.angle_gamma   90.00
#
_symmetry.space_group_name_H-M   'P 1'
#
loop_
_entity.id
_entity.type
_entity.pdbx_description
1 polymer ?
#
loop_
_entity_poly.entity_id
_entity_poly.type
_entity_poly.pdbx_seq_one_letter_code
_entity_poly.pdbx_strand_id
1 'polypeptide(L)'
;MIRKLCMATMLLAGQSAVAQTPAGLPFAAGQPLGVAAEGANTPMSSNVKVYGSFNFAESCSYDATRGLIVVPNRGARQNEIPNDGYVSLINHDGSVHTSRWIGVNRNGLTLNDPLGSVIHNNILYIADVDGGTSSGEPRVAVIRKFDMKTGAPVGSIRYPDSTFLNDLAVASDGTIYGTQTGAGGETPDPKTWKVFKFTAEGKASEFIVGAPLFRPNGIAMDNEGNVVVVNVGNNDVLTFSPAGELMITEKAVQAGNDGLVIMADGTKYVSSVRLGGVSRIRPGQPAEMIASGIPSAASMCFDSDTNQLVIPMNPQNAIALIPLD
;
A
#
# COMPACT_ATOMS: atom_id res chain seq x y z
N MET A 1 37.34 63.95 43.36
CA MET A 1 36.96 63.48 42.03
C MET A 1 36.34 62.09 42.19
N ILE A 2 35.02 62.03 42.17
CA ILE A 2 34.26 60.80 42.38
C ILE A 2 33.78 60.35 40.99
N ARG A 3 34.33 59.20 40.48
CA ARG A 3 33.85 58.57 39.23
C ARG A 3 32.59 57.76 39.55
N LYS A 4 31.48 58.14 38.94
CA LYS A 4 30.25 57.36 38.90
C LYS A 4 30.40 56.21 37.93
N LEU A 5 30.23 54.97 38.45
CA LEU A 5 30.17 53.73 37.66
C LEU A 5 28.69 53.54 37.23
N CYS A 6 28.43 53.66 35.93
CA CYS A 6 27.12 53.28 35.39
C CYS A 6 27.12 51.77 35.17
N MET A 7 26.31 51.04 35.94
CA MET A 7 25.93 49.66 35.65
C MET A 7 24.84 49.65 34.59
N ALA A 8 25.17 49.13 33.39
CA ALA A 8 24.19 48.81 32.38
C ALA A 8 23.58 47.42 32.63
N THR A 9 22.32 47.39 32.99
CA THR A 9 21.55 46.16 33.16
C THR A 9 21.12 45.68 31.78
N MET A 10 21.76 44.63 31.29
CA MET A 10 21.26 43.92 30.10
C MET A 10 20.01 43.10 30.47
N LEU A 11 18.87 43.54 29.99
CA LEU A 11 17.69 42.67 29.95
C LEU A 11 17.89 41.62 28.84
N LEU A 12 18.14 40.39 29.26
CA LEU A 12 17.96 39.21 28.38
C LEU A 12 16.45 39.04 28.16
N ALA A 13 15.97 39.41 27.00
CA ALA A 13 14.67 39.00 26.51
C ALA A 13 14.75 37.53 26.17
N GLY A 14 14.27 36.65 27.08
CA GLY A 14 14.06 35.24 26.82
C GLY A 14 13.00 35.10 25.74
N GLN A 15 13.40 34.78 24.53
CA GLN A 15 12.47 34.26 23.52
C GLN A 15 12.01 32.89 23.99
N SER A 16 10.78 32.82 24.49
CA SER A 16 10.09 31.56 24.69
C SER A 16 9.94 30.91 23.31
N ALA A 17 10.72 29.87 23.04
CA ALA A 17 10.47 29.01 21.90
C ALA A 17 9.07 28.40 22.11
N VAL A 18 8.08 28.92 21.38
CA VAL A 18 6.78 28.27 21.25
C VAL A 18 7.08 26.94 20.58
N ALA A 19 6.98 25.86 21.34
CA ALA A 19 7.01 24.52 20.77
C ALA A 19 5.94 24.47 19.69
N GLN A 20 6.34 24.35 18.42
CA GLN A 20 5.40 24.09 17.35
C GLN A 20 4.73 22.77 17.69
N THR A 21 3.44 22.82 17.98
CA THR A 21 2.60 21.63 18.02
C THR A 21 2.81 20.90 16.69
N PRO A 22 3.10 19.58 16.68
CA PRO A 22 3.18 18.85 15.43
C PRO A 22 1.92 19.18 14.61
N ALA A 23 2.10 19.50 13.34
CA ALA A 23 0.95 19.76 12.46
C ALA A 23 -0.01 18.58 12.64
N GLY A 24 -1.22 18.85 13.12
CA GLY A 24 -2.24 17.83 13.35
C GLY A 24 -2.44 17.04 12.06
N LEU A 25 -2.81 15.78 12.18
CA LEU A 25 -3.18 14.98 11.01
C LEU A 25 -4.26 15.75 10.23
N PRO A 26 -4.23 15.74 8.89
CA PRO A 26 -5.18 16.47 8.06
C PRO A 26 -6.61 15.89 8.11
N PHE A 27 -6.89 15.01 9.06
CA PHE A 27 -8.17 14.34 9.27
C PHE A 27 -8.34 13.94 10.73
N ALA A 28 -9.60 13.66 11.13
CA ALA A 28 -9.95 13.09 12.43
C ALA A 28 -10.60 11.71 12.21
N ALA A 29 -10.24 10.73 13.05
CA ALA A 29 -10.79 9.38 12.97
C ALA A 29 -12.33 9.39 13.11
N GLY A 30 -13.02 8.61 12.25
CA GLY A 30 -14.48 8.52 12.22
C GLY A 30 -15.21 9.71 11.59
N GLN A 31 -14.47 10.73 11.14
CA GLN A 31 -15.03 11.87 10.43
C GLN A 31 -14.81 11.73 8.91
N PRO A 32 -15.62 12.39 8.07
CA PRO A 32 -15.33 12.49 6.64
C PRO A 32 -13.91 13.01 6.41
N LEU A 33 -13.24 12.47 5.40
CA LEU A 33 -11.94 12.98 5.00
C LEU A 33 -12.09 14.45 4.57
N GLY A 34 -11.17 15.32 5.03
CA GLY A 34 -11.27 16.76 4.81
C GLY A 34 -11.67 17.57 6.03
N VAL A 35 -11.94 16.90 7.14
CA VAL A 35 -12.13 17.55 8.42
C VAL A 35 -10.91 17.28 9.29
N ALA A 36 -10.10 18.29 9.54
CA ALA A 36 -8.96 18.18 10.45
C ALA A 36 -9.45 17.99 11.91
N ALA A 37 -8.55 17.55 12.80
CA ALA A 37 -8.87 17.33 14.20
C ALA A 37 -9.42 18.60 14.88
N GLU A 38 -8.99 19.79 14.42
CA GLU A 38 -9.45 21.09 14.88
C GLU A 38 -10.78 21.55 14.23
N GLY A 39 -11.42 20.69 13.42
CA GLY A 39 -12.68 20.99 12.73
C GLY A 39 -12.52 21.86 11.48
N ALA A 40 -11.30 22.17 11.04
CA ALA A 40 -11.07 22.87 9.80
C ALA A 40 -11.38 21.98 8.59
N ASN A 41 -12.14 22.51 7.63
CA ASN A 41 -12.40 21.81 6.37
C ASN A 41 -11.26 22.01 5.39
N THR A 42 -10.84 20.92 4.75
CA THR A 42 -10.00 20.94 3.56
C THR A 42 -10.80 20.40 2.38
N PRO A 43 -10.53 20.83 1.12
CA PRO A 43 -11.28 20.33 -0.04
C PRO A 43 -11.02 18.85 -0.25
N MET A 44 -11.90 18.00 0.23
CA MET A 44 -11.82 16.55 0.12
C MET A 44 -13.18 15.94 -0.20
N SER A 45 -13.18 14.66 -0.59
CA SER A 45 -14.40 13.92 -0.87
C SER A 45 -15.17 13.66 0.43
N SER A 46 -16.45 14.07 0.48
CA SER A 46 -17.31 13.92 1.67
C SER A 46 -17.75 12.46 1.93
N ASN A 47 -17.57 11.59 0.94
CA ASN A 47 -17.92 10.16 1.02
C ASN A 47 -16.81 9.29 1.62
N VAL A 48 -15.68 9.87 2.03
CA VAL A 48 -14.52 9.14 2.58
C VAL A 48 -14.49 9.27 4.10
N LYS A 49 -14.35 8.14 4.80
CA LYS A 49 -14.09 8.07 6.24
C LYS A 49 -12.69 7.53 6.49
N VAL A 50 -12.07 7.96 7.57
CA VAL A 50 -10.68 7.60 7.93
C VAL A 50 -10.64 7.03 9.33
N TYR A 51 -9.88 5.94 9.48
CA TYR A 51 -9.62 5.28 10.75
C TYR A 51 -8.12 5.08 10.95
N GLY A 52 -7.65 5.13 12.20
CA GLY A 52 -6.25 4.96 12.59
C GLY A 52 -5.98 3.61 13.26
N SER A 53 -4.87 3.52 13.97
CA SER A 53 -4.37 2.36 14.72
C SER A 53 -3.49 1.40 13.91
N PHE A 54 -2.80 1.91 12.91
CA PHE A 54 -1.86 1.17 12.08
C PHE A 54 -0.43 1.68 12.27
N ASN A 55 0.55 0.91 11.81
CA ASN A 55 1.93 1.33 11.68
C ASN A 55 2.40 1.06 10.25
N PHE A 56 2.28 2.10 9.42
CA PHE A 56 2.57 2.05 7.99
C PHE A 56 1.79 0.93 7.28
N ALA A 57 0.45 1.03 7.28
CA ALA A 57 -0.42 0.13 6.53
C ALA A 57 -0.13 0.27 5.03
N GLU A 58 0.20 -0.81 4.35
CA GLU A 58 0.66 -0.77 2.95
C GLU A 58 -0.39 -1.28 1.97
N SER A 59 -1.07 -2.35 2.31
CA SER A 59 -2.08 -2.96 1.47
C SER A 59 -3.25 -3.47 2.30
N CYS A 60 -4.28 -3.95 1.62
CA CYS A 60 -5.32 -4.75 2.26
C CYS A 60 -5.83 -5.84 1.34
N SER A 61 -6.46 -6.85 1.95
CA SER A 61 -7.23 -7.89 1.28
C SER A 61 -8.53 -8.12 2.04
N TYR A 62 -9.59 -8.46 1.34
CA TYR A 62 -10.87 -8.76 1.98
C TYR A 62 -11.05 -10.27 2.15
N ASP A 63 -11.31 -10.70 3.37
CA ASP A 63 -11.65 -12.09 3.72
C ASP A 63 -13.18 -12.24 3.80
N ALA A 64 -13.80 -12.59 2.70
CA ALA A 64 -15.24 -12.80 2.61
C ALA A 64 -15.76 -13.96 3.49
N THR A 65 -14.88 -14.89 3.89
CA THR A 65 -15.29 -16.02 4.76
C THR A 65 -15.58 -15.55 6.18
N ARG A 66 -14.79 -14.58 6.69
CA ARG A 66 -14.94 -14.05 8.05
C ARG A 66 -15.61 -12.68 8.09
N GLY A 67 -15.79 -12.02 6.95
CA GLY A 67 -16.26 -10.65 6.87
C GLY A 67 -15.24 -9.67 7.49
N LEU A 68 -13.94 -9.85 7.23
CA LEU A 68 -12.88 -9.05 7.82
C LEU A 68 -11.92 -8.51 6.76
N ILE A 69 -11.42 -7.32 7.00
CA ILE A 69 -10.37 -6.71 6.20
C ILE A 69 -9.01 -7.08 6.81
N VAL A 70 -8.13 -7.63 6.00
CA VAL A 70 -6.77 -8.05 6.36
C VAL A 70 -5.81 -6.95 5.94
N VAL A 71 -5.06 -6.37 6.88
CA VAL A 71 -4.21 -5.20 6.63
C VAL A 71 -2.78 -5.48 7.07
N PRO A 72 -1.84 -5.72 6.14
CA PRO A 72 -0.41 -5.73 6.44
C PRO A 72 0.08 -4.35 6.87
N ASN A 73 0.92 -4.35 7.90
CA ASN A 73 1.57 -3.18 8.47
C ASN A 73 3.08 -3.38 8.42
N ARG A 74 3.81 -2.46 7.81
CA ARG A 74 5.26 -2.58 7.61
C ARG A 74 6.08 -2.46 8.89
N GLY A 75 5.53 -1.83 9.94
CA GLY A 75 6.30 -1.47 11.11
C GLY A 75 7.27 -0.32 10.83
N ALA A 76 8.48 -0.40 11.34
CA ALA A 76 9.57 0.51 10.97
C ALA A 76 9.96 0.28 9.52
N ARG A 77 9.95 1.35 8.74
CA ARG A 77 10.13 1.29 7.28
C ARG A 77 11.46 0.66 6.89
N GLN A 78 11.45 -0.01 5.75
CA GLN A 78 12.65 -0.57 5.12
C GLN A 78 13.39 -1.59 6.01
N ASN A 79 12.65 -2.30 6.87
CA ASN A 79 13.20 -3.28 7.78
C ASN A 79 14.26 -2.70 8.74
N GLU A 80 14.07 -1.45 9.18
CA GLU A 80 14.93 -0.81 10.21
C GLU A 80 14.90 -1.59 11.52
N ILE A 81 13.74 -2.17 11.84
CA ILE A 81 13.56 -3.08 12.98
C ILE A 81 13.14 -4.44 12.43
N PRO A 82 14.01 -5.46 12.49
CA PRO A 82 13.68 -6.77 11.98
C PRO A 82 12.45 -7.38 12.67
N ASN A 83 11.59 -7.99 11.89
CA ASN A 83 10.44 -8.75 12.37
C ASN A 83 9.44 -7.95 13.24
N ASP A 84 9.28 -6.65 12.96
CA ASP A 84 8.28 -5.81 13.61
C ASP A 84 7.02 -5.61 12.77
N GLY A 85 7.01 -6.10 11.53
CA GLY A 85 5.84 -6.16 10.66
C GLY A 85 4.75 -7.05 11.23
N TYR A 86 3.51 -6.76 10.91
CA TYR A 86 2.35 -7.52 11.40
C TYR A 86 1.14 -7.38 10.48
N VAL A 87 0.14 -8.25 10.68
CA VAL A 87 -1.16 -8.17 10.02
C VAL A 87 -2.24 -7.85 11.05
N SER A 88 -3.05 -6.84 10.76
CA SER A 88 -4.26 -6.52 11.51
C SER A 88 -5.49 -7.11 10.84
N LEU A 89 -6.52 -7.43 11.63
CA LEU A 89 -7.87 -7.71 11.15
C LEU A 89 -8.78 -6.56 11.57
N ILE A 90 -9.55 -6.05 10.61
CA ILE A 90 -10.38 -4.86 10.75
C ILE A 90 -11.82 -5.21 10.39
N ASN A 91 -12.78 -4.66 11.13
CA ASN A 91 -14.20 -4.75 10.82
C ASN A 91 -14.57 -3.82 9.65
N HIS A 92 -15.73 -4.04 9.05
CA HIS A 92 -16.28 -3.22 7.95
C HIS A 92 -16.38 -1.72 8.26
N ASP A 93 -16.60 -1.36 9.53
CA ASP A 93 -16.72 0.02 9.97
C ASP A 93 -15.34 0.68 10.23
N GLY A 94 -14.25 -0.04 10.00
CA GLY A 94 -12.87 0.41 10.25
C GLY A 94 -12.37 0.18 11.68
N SER A 95 -13.21 -0.29 12.59
CA SER A 95 -12.79 -0.63 13.95
C SER A 95 -11.88 -1.86 13.95
N VAL A 96 -10.93 -1.91 14.89
CA VAL A 96 -9.96 -3.01 14.98
C VAL A 96 -10.62 -4.24 15.57
N HIS A 97 -10.67 -5.35 14.81
CA HIS A 97 -11.06 -6.66 15.30
C HIS A 97 -9.90 -7.33 16.05
N THR A 98 -8.73 -7.43 15.43
CA THR A 98 -7.50 -7.99 16.01
C THR A 98 -6.31 -7.16 15.58
N SER A 99 -5.69 -6.45 16.50
CA SER A 99 -4.63 -5.48 16.18
C SER A 99 -3.37 -6.13 15.61
N ARG A 100 -3.03 -7.34 16.02
CA ARG A 100 -1.84 -8.08 15.60
C ARG A 100 -2.17 -9.57 15.51
N TRP A 101 -2.76 -9.97 14.40
CA TRP A 101 -3.16 -11.34 14.15
C TRP A 101 -1.96 -12.23 13.76
N ILE A 102 -1.10 -11.74 12.86
CA ILE A 102 0.13 -12.41 12.41
C ILE A 102 1.30 -11.47 12.66
N GLY A 103 2.49 -12.01 12.94
CA GLY A 103 3.74 -11.25 13.06
C GLY A 103 4.08 -10.81 14.47
N VAL A 104 4.98 -9.82 14.59
CA VAL A 104 5.55 -9.30 15.84
C VAL A 104 6.22 -10.40 16.65
N ASN A 105 7.07 -11.17 16.00
CA ASN A 105 7.87 -12.23 16.61
C ASN A 105 7.08 -13.27 17.41
N ARG A 106 5.81 -13.51 17.02
CA ARG A 106 4.95 -14.51 17.67
C ARG A 106 5.11 -15.86 16.99
N ASN A 107 5.29 -16.93 17.79
CA ASN A 107 5.33 -18.33 17.33
C ASN A 107 6.29 -18.60 16.15
N GLY A 108 7.43 -17.90 16.09
CA GLY A 108 8.37 -18.01 14.98
C GLY A 108 7.86 -17.40 13.65
N LEU A 109 6.79 -16.63 13.69
CA LEU A 109 6.31 -15.88 12.53
C LEU A 109 7.29 -14.76 12.18
N THR A 110 7.62 -14.63 10.90
CA THR A 110 8.49 -13.57 10.39
C THR A 110 7.71 -12.71 9.42
N LEU A 111 7.65 -11.40 9.71
CA LEU A 111 7.24 -10.33 8.81
C LEU A 111 8.17 -9.15 9.06
N ASN A 112 8.98 -8.83 8.06
CA ASN A 112 10.00 -7.79 8.19
C ASN A 112 9.53 -6.43 7.65
N ASP A 113 9.06 -6.42 6.39
CA ASP A 113 8.62 -5.22 5.69
C ASP A 113 7.48 -5.60 4.74
N PRO A 114 6.32 -6.08 5.29
CA PRO A 114 5.22 -6.59 4.47
C PRO A 114 4.62 -5.47 3.61
N LEU A 115 4.49 -5.75 2.32
CA LEU A 115 3.99 -4.87 1.27
C LEU A 115 2.62 -5.37 0.78
N GLY A 116 2.48 -5.58 -0.53
CA GLY A 116 1.24 -6.04 -1.14
C GLY A 116 0.78 -7.41 -0.64
N SER A 117 -0.52 -7.62 -0.63
CA SER A 117 -1.13 -8.87 -0.18
C SER A 117 -2.30 -9.30 -1.03
N VAL A 118 -2.52 -10.61 -1.11
CA VAL A 118 -3.68 -11.20 -1.79
C VAL A 118 -4.13 -12.47 -1.08
N ILE A 119 -5.44 -12.69 -1.02
CA ILE A 119 -6.03 -13.93 -0.52
C ILE A 119 -6.44 -14.80 -1.71
N HIS A 120 -5.96 -16.04 -1.74
CA HIS A 120 -6.36 -17.01 -2.74
C HIS A 120 -6.46 -18.41 -2.09
N ASN A 121 -7.57 -19.12 -2.30
CA ASN A 121 -7.80 -20.48 -1.77
C ASN A 121 -7.49 -20.64 -0.27
N ASN A 122 -8.00 -19.74 0.57
CA ASN A 122 -7.76 -19.69 2.02
C ASN A 122 -6.28 -19.52 2.44
N ILE A 123 -5.45 -19.06 1.55
CA ILE A 123 -4.06 -18.68 1.82
C ILE A 123 -3.91 -17.18 1.65
N LEU A 124 -3.31 -16.51 2.62
CA LEU A 124 -2.85 -15.14 2.53
C LEU A 124 -1.41 -15.15 2.01
N TYR A 125 -1.20 -14.52 0.86
CA TYR A 125 0.11 -14.27 0.30
C TYR A 125 0.51 -12.83 0.63
N ILE A 126 1.72 -12.64 1.12
CA ILE A 126 2.26 -11.32 1.45
C ILE A 126 3.63 -11.16 0.80
N ALA A 127 3.84 -10.09 0.05
CA ALA A 127 5.16 -9.66 -0.35
C ALA A 127 5.91 -9.14 0.87
N ASP A 128 7.10 -9.67 1.14
CA ASP A 128 7.93 -9.33 2.28
C ASP A 128 9.41 -9.35 1.87
N VAL A 129 10.31 -9.05 2.77
CA VAL A 129 11.75 -9.10 2.53
C VAL A 129 12.48 -9.86 3.63
N ASP A 130 13.61 -10.46 3.28
CA ASP A 130 14.63 -10.91 4.22
C ASP A 130 15.89 -10.07 4.04
N GLY A 131 16.68 -9.90 5.08
CA GLY A 131 17.91 -9.12 5.05
C GLY A 131 17.68 -7.61 5.00
N GLY A 132 18.75 -6.87 4.68
CA GLY A 132 18.73 -5.41 4.62
C GLY A 132 18.70 -4.69 5.96
N THR A 133 18.97 -5.42 7.06
CA THR A 133 19.01 -4.86 8.43
C THR A 133 20.32 -4.13 8.72
N SER A 134 21.33 -4.32 7.87
CA SER A 134 22.61 -3.63 7.93
C SER A 134 23.09 -3.29 6.52
N SER A 135 24.00 -2.31 6.40
CA SER A 135 24.52 -1.83 5.11
C SER A 135 25.26 -2.89 4.28
N GLY A 136 25.66 -4.01 4.88
CA GLY A 136 26.34 -5.11 4.20
C GLY A 136 25.46 -6.31 3.87
N GLU A 137 24.20 -6.31 4.32
CA GLU A 137 23.28 -7.41 4.11
C GLU A 137 22.31 -7.08 2.97
N PRO A 138 22.31 -7.86 1.86
CA PRO A 138 21.38 -7.60 0.76
C PRO A 138 19.94 -7.90 1.17
N ARG A 139 19.03 -7.07 0.72
CA ARG A 139 17.57 -7.36 0.78
C ARG A 139 17.25 -8.43 -0.25
N VAL A 140 16.36 -9.32 0.12
CA VAL A 140 15.85 -10.40 -0.74
C VAL A 140 14.35 -10.46 -0.67
N ALA A 141 13.68 -10.45 -1.81
CA ALA A 141 12.24 -10.61 -1.89
C ALA A 141 11.79 -11.98 -1.37
N VAL A 142 10.70 -11.99 -0.60
CA VAL A 142 10.06 -13.19 -0.10
C VAL A 142 8.56 -13.06 -0.29
N ILE A 143 7.90 -14.12 -0.78
CA ILE A 143 6.44 -14.24 -0.70
C ILE A 143 6.13 -15.15 0.48
N ARG A 144 5.54 -14.60 1.54
CA ARG A 144 5.10 -15.38 2.71
C ARG A 144 3.68 -15.88 2.49
N LYS A 145 3.41 -17.08 2.98
CA LYS A 145 2.11 -17.74 2.85
C LYS A 145 1.58 -18.11 4.24
N PHE A 146 0.36 -17.69 4.54
CA PHE A 146 -0.29 -17.97 5.83
C PHE A 146 -1.68 -18.56 5.60
N ASP A 147 -2.04 -19.52 6.44
CA ASP A 147 -3.39 -20.08 6.49
C ASP A 147 -4.38 -19.05 7.02
N MET A 148 -5.45 -18.78 6.28
CA MET A 148 -6.40 -17.73 6.61
C MET A 148 -7.24 -18.01 7.87
N LYS A 149 -7.41 -19.29 8.23
CA LYS A 149 -8.18 -19.66 9.42
C LYS A 149 -7.38 -19.45 10.71
N THR A 150 -6.10 -19.77 10.68
CA THR A 150 -5.25 -19.84 11.89
C THR A 150 -4.21 -18.76 11.97
N GLY A 151 -3.83 -18.13 10.86
CA GLY A 151 -2.66 -17.24 10.76
C GLY A 151 -1.33 -17.99 10.82
N ALA A 152 -1.33 -19.33 10.76
CA ALA A 152 -0.11 -20.12 10.78
C ALA A 152 0.64 -20.01 9.45
N PRO A 153 1.99 -19.99 9.46
CA PRO A 153 2.77 -20.01 8.24
C PRO A 153 2.63 -21.39 7.56
N VAL A 154 2.34 -21.39 6.25
CA VAL A 154 2.22 -22.60 5.43
C VAL A 154 3.28 -22.69 4.34
N GLY A 155 4.20 -21.74 4.28
CA GLY A 155 5.33 -21.75 3.37
C GLY A 155 5.81 -20.36 3.00
N SER A 156 6.87 -20.32 2.21
CA SER A 156 7.40 -19.09 1.62
C SER A 156 8.13 -19.39 0.31
N ILE A 157 8.21 -18.39 -0.56
CA ILE A 157 9.05 -18.39 -1.76
C ILE A 157 10.07 -17.28 -1.60
N ARG A 158 11.34 -17.64 -1.49
CA ARG A 158 12.45 -16.67 -1.42
C ARG A 158 13.03 -16.49 -2.81
N TYR A 159 13.17 -15.23 -3.25
CA TYR A 159 13.62 -14.89 -4.59
C TYR A 159 14.82 -13.94 -4.56
N PRO A 160 16.07 -14.47 -4.60
CA PRO A 160 17.29 -13.66 -4.48
C PRO A 160 17.56 -12.68 -5.62
N ASP A 161 16.94 -12.89 -6.79
CA ASP A 161 17.12 -12.02 -7.96
C ASP A 161 16.29 -10.72 -7.89
N SER A 162 15.53 -10.55 -6.81
CA SER A 162 14.82 -9.33 -6.51
C SER A 162 15.06 -8.89 -5.06
N THR A 163 15.18 -7.58 -4.86
CA THR A 163 15.35 -6.98 -3.52
C THR A 163 14.01 -6.80 -2.79
N PHE A 164 12.91 -6.72 -3.51
CA PHE A 164 11.54 -6.67 -2.98
C PHE A 164 10.53 -6.88 -4.10
N LEU A 165 9.35 -7.38 -3.76
CA LEU A 165 8.14 -7.29 -4.58
C LEU A 165 7.23 -6.24 -3.95
N ASN A 166 6.60 -5.40 -4.77
CA ASN A 166 5.70 -4.37 -4.26
C ASN A 166 4.32 -4.94 -4.01
N ASP A 167 3.69 -5.53 -5.02
CA ASP A 167 2.36 -6.09 -4.91
C ASP A 167 2.27 -7.46 -5.59
N LEU A 168 1.20 -8.21 -5.27
CA LEU A 168 0.99 -9.58 -5.70
C LEU A 168 -0.40 -9.78 -6.27
N ALA A 169 -0.49 -10.62 -7.32
CA ALA A 169 -1.74 -11.19 -7.79
C ALA A 169 -1.58 -12.71 -7.95
N VAL A 170 -2.66 -13.47 -7.73
CA VAL A 170 -2.65 -14.92 -7.90
C VAL A 170 -3.73 -15.32 -8.90
N ALA A 171 -3.33 -16.00 -9.95
CA ALA A 171 -4.24 -16.55 -10.95
C ALA A 171 -4.99 -17.78 -10.42
N SER A 172 -6.07 -18.17 -11.09
CA SER A 172 -6.92 -19.29 -10.68
C SER A 172 -6.19 -20.65 -10.62
N ASP A 173 -5.11 -20.80 -11.40
CA ASP A 173 -4.25 -21.99 -11.41
C ASP A 173 -3.16 -21.99 -10.31
N GLY A 174 -3.13 -20.94 -9.47
CA GLY A 174 -2.14 -20.78 -8.42
C GLY A 174 -0.83 -20.09 -8.87
N THR A 175 -0.72 -19.67 -10.13
CA THR A 175 0.40 -18.86 -10.60
C THR A 175 0.37 -17.50 -9.89
N ILE A 176 1.52 -17.07 -9.35
CA ILE A 176 1.66 -15.80 -8.66
C ILE A 176 2.38 -14.81 -9.56
N TYR A 177 1.88 -13.60 -9.64
CA TYR A 177 2.55 -12.47 -10.27
C TYR A 177 2.94 -11.45 -9.21
N GLY A 178 4.14 -10.86 -9.35
CA GLY A 178 4.62 -9.86 -8.41
C GLY A 178 5.33 -8.72 -9.12
N THR A 179 5.04 -7.48 -8.73
CA THR A 179 5.66 -6.29 -9.31
C THR A 179 6.93 -5.91 -8.57
N GLN A 180 7.94 -5.47 -9.30
CA GLN A 180 9.12 -4.77 -8.80
C GLN A 180 9.14 -3.36 -9.37
N THR A 181 8.94 -2.37 -8.51
CA THR A 181 8.87 -0.95 -8.90
C THR A 181 10.18 -0.44 -9.50
N GLY A 182 11.30 -0.91 -8.98
CA GLY A 182 12.63 -0.59 -9.49
C GLY A 182 13.05 0.87 -9.31
N ALA A 183 14.14 1.23 -9.97
CA ALA A 183 14.76 2.55 -9.88
C ALA A 183 13.91 3.65 -10.55
N GLY A 184 13.92 4.81 -9.93
CA GLY A 184 13.20 6.01 -10.40
C GLY A 184 14.00 7.27 -10.04
N GLY A 185 13.33 8.43 -10.01
CA GLY A 185 13.97 9.72 -9.70
C GLY A 185 14.79 10.25 -10.88
N GLU A 186 15.95 10.84 -10.62
CA GLU A 186 16.80 11.48 -11.63
C GLU A 186 17.47 10.49 -12.61
N THR A 187 17.65 9.24 -12.17
CA THR A 187 18.29 8.18 -12.99
C THR A 187 17.40 6.95 -13.04
N PRO A 188 16.27 7.00 -13.79
CA PRO A 188 15.39 5.85 -13.93
C PRO A 188 16.11 4.75 -14.73
N ASP A 189 16.01 3.50 -14.26
CA ASP A 189 16.52 2.34 -15.00
C ASP A 189 15.37 1.39 -15.34
N PRO A 190 14.88 1.42 -16.60
CA PRO A 190 13.80 0.54 -17.04
C PRO A 190 14.07 -0.95 -16.88
N LYS A 191 15.33 -1.38 -16.88
CA LYS A 191 15.68 -2.80 -16.65
C LYS A 191 15.31 -3.29 -15.26
N THR A 192 15.10 -2.37 -14.32
CA THR A 192 14.69 -2.69 -12.95
C THR A 192 13.17 -2.71 -12.78
N TRP A 193 12.38 -2.26 -13.76
CA TRP A 193 10.91 -2.28 -13.75
C TRP A 193 10.46 -3.63 -14.25
N LYS A 194 9.89 -4.45 -13.37
CA LYS A 194 9.60 -5.84 -13.70
C LYS A 194 8.27 -6.30 -13.14
N VAL A 195 7.68 -7.25 -13.84
CA VAL A 195 6.70 -8.18 -13.28
C VAL A 195 7.33 -9.56 -13.33
N PHE A 196 7.34 -10.26 -12.21
CA PHE A 196 7.78 -11.65 -12.11
C PHE A 196 6.58 -12.59 -12.10
N LYS A 197 6.81 -13.81 -12.57
CA LYS A 197 5.86 -14.91 -12.55
C LYS A 197 6.45 -16.05 -11.76
N PHE A 198 5.70 -16.61 -10.82
CA PHE A 198 6.07 -17.77 -10.01
C PHE A 198 5.04 -18.86 -10.24
N THR A 199 5.49 -20.10 -10.50
CA THR A 199 4.57 -21.24 -10.51
C THR A 199 4.06 -21.53 -9.09
N ALA A 200 3.02 -22.34 -8.96
CA ALA A 200 2.50 -22.76 -7.64
C ALA A 200 3.60 -23.40 -6.77
N GLU A 201 4.58 -24.11 -7.38
CA GLU A 201 5.74 -24.73 -6.73
C GLU A 201 6.84 -23.71 -6.39
N GLY A 202 6.70 -22.44 -6.83
CA GLY A 202 7.64 -21.35 -6.52
C GLY A 202 8.78 -21.17 -7.52
N LYS A 203 8.72 -21.78 -8.70
CA LYS A 203 9.71 -21.51 -9.76
C LYS A 203 9.45 -20.14 -10.38
N ALA A 204 10.43 -19.25 -10.27
CA ALA A 204 10.35 -17.87 -10.74
C ALA A 204 10.83 -17.71 -12.20
N SER A 205 10.26 -16.72 -12.87
CA SER A 205 10.73 -16.20 -14.17
C SER A 205 10.35 -14.72 -14.30
N GLU A 206 11.08 -13.98 -15.12
CA GLU A 206 10.64 -12.66 -15.56
C GLU A 206 9.43 -12.81 -16.48
N PHE A 207 8.39 -12.00 -16.25
CA PHE A 207 7.18 -11.99 -17.07
C PHE A 207 7.18 -10.78 -18.01
N ILE A 208 7.37 -9.56 -17.47
CA ILE A 208 7.54 -8.32 -18.22
C ILE A 208 8.74 -7.57 -17.68
N VAL A 209 9.56 -6.99 -18.55
CA VAL A 209 10.73 -6.18 -18.18
C VAL A 209 10.75 -4.89 -19.00
N GLY A 210 10.90 -3.75 -18.32
CA GLY A 210 11.01 -2.44 -18.96
C GLY A 210 9.70 -1.93 -19.55
N ALA A 211 9.80 -1.11 -20.59
CA ALA A 211 8.61 -0.56 -21.23
C ALA A 211 7.68 -1.67 -21.75
N PRO A 212 6.34 -1.48 -21.64
CA PRO A 212 5.62 -0.26 -21.29
C PRO A 212 5.50 -0.01 -19.77
N LEU A 213 6.06 -0.85 -18.92
CA LEU A 213 6.10 -0.57 -17.48
C LEU A 213 6.84 0.75 -17.21
N PHE A 214 6.33 1.53 -16.27
CA PHE A 214 7.02 2.71 -15.76
C PHE A 214 6.90 2.75 -14.24
N ARG A 215 7.79 2.04 -13.55
CA ARG A 215 7.75 1.81 -12.12
C ARG A 215 6.44 1.12 -11.70
N PRO A 216 6.23 -0.14 -12.10
CA PRO A 216 5.01 -0.88 -11.79
C PRO A 216 4.83 -0.99 -10.27
N ASN A 217 3.57 -0.94 -9.82
CA ASN A 217 3.22 -1.04 -8.42
C ASN A 217 2.05 -2.03 -8.24
N GLY A 218 0.81 -1.57 -8.19
CA GLY A 218 -0.35 -2.45 -8.03
C GLY A 218 -0.54 -3.43 -9.18
N ILE A 219 -1.02 -4.62 -8.87
CA ILE A 219 -1.26 -5.70 -9.82
C ILE A 219 -2.51 -6.49 -9.43
N ALA A 220 -3.33 -6.85 -10.40
CA ALA A 220 -4.51 -7.69 -10.19
C ALA A 220 -4.73 -8.62 -11.39
N MET A 221 -5.48 -9.70 -11.18
CA MET A 221 -6.02 -10.52 -12.26
C MET A 221 -7.38 -9.95 -12.69
N ASP A 222 -7.63 -9.84 -14.00
CA ASP A 222 -8.98 -9.59 -14.47
C ASP A 222 -9.82 -10.87 -14.54
N ASN A 223 -11.10 -10.72 -14.90
CA ASN A 223 -12.04 -11.85 -14.95
C ASN A 223 -11.75 -12.82 -16.10
N GLU A 224 -10.92 -12.44 -17.04
CA GLU A 224 -10.50 -13.24 -18.21
C GLU A 224 -9.16 -13.94 -17.96
N GLY A 225 -8.53 -13.70 -16.81
CA GLY A 225 -7.24 -14.25 -16.44
C GLY A 225 -6.05 -13.47 -17.00
N ASN A 226 -6.26 -12.23 -17.44
CA ASN A 226 -5.17 -11.34 -17.83
C ASN A 226 -4.56 -10.66 -16.59
N VAL A 227 -3.32 -10.22 -16.73
CA VAL A 227 -2.56 -9.52 -15.70
C VAL A 227 -2.69 -8.03 -15.92
N VAL A 228 -3.30 -7.31 -14.98
CA VAL A 228 -3.45 -5.85 -15.03
C VAL A 228 -2.48 -5.21 -14.06
N VAL A 229 -1.71 -4.22 -14.55
CA VAL A 229 -0.66 -3.54 -13.80
C VAL A 229 -0.87 -2.03 -13.85
N VAL A 230 -0.70 -1.37 -12.71
CA VAL A 230 -0.67 0.09 -12.62
C VAL A 230 0.75 0.58 -12.29
N ASN A 231 1.07 1.78 -12.75
CA ASN A 231 2.41 2.35 -12.64
C ASN A 231 2.43 3.55 -11.67
N VAL A 232 3.35 3.54 -10.71
CA VAL A 232 3.58 4.73 -9.88
C VAL A 232 4.33 5.83 -10.65
N GLY A 233 4.93 5.49 -11.79
CA GLY A 233 5.66 6.42 -12.64
C GLY A 233 4.77 7.31 -13.52
N ASN A 234 3.61 6.82 -13.92
CA ASN A 234 2.64 7.53 -14.77
C ASN A 234 1.20 7.15 -14.39
N ASN A 235 0.23 7.41 -15.27
CA ASN A 235 -1.17 7.07 -15.08
C ASN A 235 -1.66 5.91 -15.97
N ASP A 236 -0.77 5.15 -16.57
CA ASP A 236 -1.15 4.01 -17.40
C ASP A 236 -1.64 2.83 -16.53
N VAL A 237 -2.69 2.18 -17.04
CA VAL A 237 -3.25 0.91 -16.56
C VAL A 237 -3.08 -0.08 -17.69
N LEU A 238 -2.20 -1.05 -17.51
CA LEU A 238 -1.71 -1.95 -18.55
C LEU A 238 -2.31 -3.34 -18.37
N THR A 239 -2.97 -3.87 -19.37
CA THR A 239 -3.48 -5.24 -19.38
C THR A 239 -2.61 -6.12 -20.27
N PHE A 240 -2.05 -7.19 -19.70
CA PHE A 240 -1.24 -8.17 -20.41
C PHE A 240 -1.94 -9.52 -20.46
N SER A 241 -1.85 -10.21 -21.58
CA SER A 241 -2.26 -11.62 -21.68
C SER A 241 -1.44 -12.51 -20.75
N PRO A 242 -1.87 -13.74 -20.44
CA PRO A 242 -1.06 -14.70 -19.68
C PRO A 242 0.28 -15.06 -20.35
N ALA A 243 0.43 -14.77 -21.65
CA ALA A 243 1.67 -14.92 -22.41
C ALA A 243 2.61 -13.70 -22.29
N GLY A 244 2.16 -12.59 -21.68
CA GLY A 244 2.93 -11.36 -21.51
C GLY A 244 2.78 -10.36 -22.66
N GLU A 245 1.80 -10.54 -23.54
CA GLU A 245 1.52 -9.59 -24.62
C GLU A 245 0.67 -8.44 -24.11
N LEU A 246 1.07 -7.19 -24.39
CA LEU A 246 0.27 -6.01 -24.05
C LEU A 246 -1.01 -6.00 -24.92
N MET A 247 -2.16 -6.05 -24.27
CA MET A 247 -3.46 -6.07 -24.93
C MET A 247 -4.14 -4.70 -24.91
N ILE A 248 -4.15 -4.04 -23.75
CA ILE A 248 -4.89 -2.79 -23.53
C ILE A 248 -4.03 -1.83 -22.71
N THR A 249 -4.11 -0.55 -23.07
CA THR A 249 -3.60 0.56 -22.25
C THR A 249 -4.74 1.52 -21.98
N GLU A 250 -5.16 1.60 -20.73
CA GLU A 250 -6.10 2.60 -20.22
C GLU A 250 -5.33 3.64 -19.38
N LYS A 251 -6.02 4.71 -18.96
CA LYS A 251 -5.40 5.75 -18.15
C LYS A 251 -6.29 6.07 -16.95
N ALA A 252 -5.70 6.08 -15.76
CA ALA A 252 -6.31 6.69 -14.59
C ALA A 252 -6.32 8.23 -14.73
N VAL A 253 -7.15 8.92 -13.94
CA VAL A 253 -7.22 10.40 -13.96
C VAL A 253 -5.91 11.01 -13.46
N GLN A 254 -5.30 10.38 -12.44
CA GLN A 254 -4.04 10.84 -11.83
C GLN A 254 -2.90 9.86 -12.10
N ALA A 255 -1.68 10.39 -12.11
CA ALA A 255 -0.46 9.59 -12.05
C ALA A 255 -0.11 9.21 -10.61
N GLY A 256 0.91 8.35 -10.46
CA GLY A 256 1.33 7.90 -9.13
C GLY A 256 0.47 6.74 -8.61
N ASN A 257 0.06 5.87 -9.52
CA ASN A 257 -0.87 4.78 -9.23
C ASN A 257 -0.21 3.71 -8.36
N ASP A 258 -0.99 3.23 -7.38
CA ASP A 258 -0.55 2.26 -6.38
C ASP A 258 -1.52 1.07 -6.33
N GLY A 259 -2.71 1.24 -5.77
CA GLY A 259 -3.70 0.19 -5.65
C GLY A 259 -4.55 -0.02 -6.90
N LEU A 260 -4.99 -1.27 -7.08
CA LEU A 260 -5.86 -1.68 -8.18
C LEU A 260 -6.91 -2.67 -7.67
N VAL A 261 -8.18 -2.35 -7.90
CA VAL A 261 -9.32 -3.26 -7.70
C VAL A 261 -10.04 -3.42 -9.04
N ILE A 262 -10.38 -4.65 -9.41
CA ILE A 262 -11.14 -4.98 -10.62
C ILE A 262 -12.45 -5.64 -10.20
N MET A 263 -13.56 -5.08 -10.63
CA MET A 263 -14.90 -5.56 -10.33
C MET A 263 -15.35 -6.64 -11.33
N ALA A 264 -16.40 -7.39 -10.99
CA ALA A 264 -16.94 -8.44 -11.84
C ALA A 264 -17.44 -7.95 -13.20
N ASP A 265 -17.83 -6.68 -13.32
CA ASP A 265 -18.24 -6.04 -14.59
C ASP A 265 -17.05 -5.48 -15.41
N GLY A 266 -15.81 -5.67 -14.93
CA GLY A 266 -14.60 -5.15 -15.53
C GLY A 266 -14.27 -3.69 -15.15
N THR A 267 -15.09 -3.04 -14.34
CA THR A 267 -14.76 -1.72 -13.78
C THR A 267 -13.50 -1.82 -12.94
N LYS A 268 -12.56 -0.90 -13.16
CA LYS A 268 -11.31 -0.79 -12.40
C LYS A 268 -11.34 0.43 -11.50
N TYR A 269 -10.91 0.26 -10.27
CA TYR A 269 -10.60 1.36 -9.36
C TYR A 269 -9.09 1.44 -9.17
N VAL A 270 -8.53 2.65 -9.26
CA VAL A 270 -7.08 2.90 -9.21
C VAL A 270 -6.81 4.02 -8.23
N SER A 271 -6.04 3.75 -7.18
CA SER A 271 -5.60 4.76 -6.22
C SER A 271 -4.31 5.43 -6.68
N SER A 272 -4.09 6.66 -6.24
CA SER A 272 -2.86 7.41 -6.46
C SER A 272 -2.18 7.73 -5.12
N VAL A 273 -1.10 7.03 -4.80
CA VAL A 273 -0.33 7.27 -3.58
C VAL A 273 0.35 8.65 -3.58
N ARG A 274 0.58 9.22 -4.76
CA ARG A 274 1.24 10.53 -4.90
C ARG A 274 0.29 11.71 -4.86
N LEU A 275 -0.91 11.57 -5.45
CA LEU A 275 -1.84 12.68 -5.64
C LEU A 275 -3.15 12.50 -4.86
N GLY A 276 -3.32 11.35 -4.19
CA GLY A 276 -4.38 11.13 -3.23
C GLY A 276 -5.78 11.01 -3.83
N GLY A 277 -5.88 10.60 -5.10
CA GLY A 277 -7.17 10.37 -5.74
C GLY A 277 -7.48 8.90 -5.93
N VAL A 278 -8.74 8.59 -6.20
CA VAL A 278 -9.22 7.28 -6.68
C VAL A 278 -9.96 7.48 -7.98
N SER A 279 -9.45 6.86 -9.03
CA SER A 279 -10.05 6.85 -10.36
C SER A 279 -10.94 5.62 -10.53
N ARG A 280 -12.08 5.78 -11.18
CA ARG A 280 -12.92 4.69 -11.69
C ARG A 280 -12.78 4.64 -13.22
N ILE A 281 -12.51 3.47 -13.77
CA ILE A 281 -12.41 3.21 -15.21
C ILE A 281 -13.43 2.13 -15.55
N ARG A 282 -14.52 2.49 -16.22
CA ARG A 282 -15.47 1.53 -16.77
C ARG A 282 -15.01 1.07 -18.15
N PRO A 283 -15.27 -0.19 -18.56
CA PRO A 283 -14.89 -0.68 -19.88
C PRO A 283 -15.37 0.26 -20.99
N GLY A 284 -14.42 0.70 -21.83
CA GLY A 284 -14.71 1.57 -22.97
C GLY A 284 -15.10 3.02 -22.63
N GLN A 285 -14.98 3.44 -21.36
CA GLN A 285 -15.29 4.80 -20.93
C GLN A 285 -14.03 5.54 -20.46
N PRO A 286 -13.99 6.87 -20.56
CA PRO A 286 -12.96 7.66 -19.91
C PRO A 286 -12.97 7.47 -18.39
N ALA A 287 -11.78 7.56 -17.79
CA ALA A 287 -11.66 7.51 -16.33
C ALA A 287 -12.31 8.73 -15.68
N GLU A 288 -12.91 8.53 -14.53
CA GLU A 288 -13.50 9.58 -13.69
C GLU A 288 -12.94 9.51 -12.26
N MET A 289 -12.86 10.67 -11.59
CA MET A 289 -12.42 10.74 -10.20
C MET A 289 -13.62 10.51 -9.29
N ILE A 290 -13.53 9.52 -8.39
CA ILE A 290 -14.60 9.23 -7.41
C ILE A 290 -14.26 9.74 -6.01
N ALA A 291 -12.99 9.91 -5.70
CA ALA A 291 -12.52 10.46 -4.43
C ALA A 291 -11.18 11.17 -4.63
N SER A 292 -10.88 12.15 -3.79
CA SER A 292 -9.63 12.92 -3.85
C SER A 292 -9.21 13.41 -2.46
N GLY A 293 -7.96 13.86 -2.34
CA GLY A 293 -7.42 14.39 -1.10
C GLY A 293 -7.14 13.33 -0.04
N ILE A 294 -6.96 12.07 -0.41
CA ILE A 294 -6.60 10.95 0.48
C ILE A 294 -5.07 10.89 0.58
N PRO A 295 -4.47 11.31 1.69
CA PRO A 295 -3.02 11.33 1.79
C PRO A 295 -2.43 9.93 1.64
N SER A 296 -1.50 9.76 0.68
CA SER A 296 -0.83 8.47 0.42
C SER A 296 -1.80 7.31 0.22
N ALA A 297 -2.79 7.47 -0.67
CA ALA A 297 -3.72 6.40 -1.04
C ALA A 297 -2.96 5.24 -1.68
N ALA A 298 -2.66 4.20 -0.88
CA ALA A 298 -1.82 3.06 -1.26
C ALA A 298 -2.62 1.91 -1.89
N SER A 299 -2.07 0.71 -1.87
CA SER A 299 -2.72 -0.49 -2.39
C SER A 299 -4.04 -0.75 -1.67
N MET A 300 -5.13 -0.96 -2.41
CA MET A 300 -6.47 -1.01 -1.87
C MET A 300 -7.14 -2.36 -2.10
N CYS A 301 -8.20 -2.63 -1.34
CA CYS A 301 -9.06 -3.78 -1.54
C CYS A 301 -10.54 -3.39 -1.59
N PHE A 302 -11.37 -4.32 -2.04
CA PHE A 302 -12.82 -4.17 -2.10
C PHE A 302 -13.48 -5.06 -1.04
N ASP A 303 -14.19 -4.43 -0.13
CA ASP A 303 -15.06 -5.09 0.85
C ASP A 303 -16.43 -5.30 0.20
N SER A 304 -16.68 -6.53 -0.25
CA SER A 304 -17.89 -6.87 -0.99
C SER A 304 -19.16 -6.90 -0.14
N ASP A 305 -19.04 -7.09 1.17
CA ASP A 305 -20.21 -7.19 2.04
C ASP A 305 -20.85 -5.82 2.31
N THR A 306 -20.06 -4.77 2.28
CA THR A 306 -20.52 -3.39 2.49
C THR A 306 -20.39 -2.50 1.27
N ASN A 307 -19.99 -3.06 0.11
CA ASN A 307 -19.80 -2.35 -1.14
C ASN A 307 -18.91 -1.10 -0.98
N GLN A 308 -17.70 -1.28 -0.46
CA GLN A 308 -16.78 -0.18 -0.22
C GLN A 308 -15.33 -0.51 -0.61
N LEU A 309 -14.58 0.51 -1.02
CA LEU A 309 -13.13 0.43 -1.14
C LEU A 309 -12.49 0.73 0.21
N VAL A 310 -11.46 -0.03 0.54
CA VAL A 310 -10.60 0.18 1.71
C VAL A 310 -9.23 0.56 1.22
N ILE A 311 -8.70 1.69 1.71
CA ILE A 311 -7.45 2.27 1.23
C ILE A 311 -6.52 2.52 2.40
N PRO A 312 -5.43 1.76 2.53
CA PRO A 312 -4.35 2.08 3.43
C PRO A 312 -3.70 3.42 3.08
N MET A 313 -3.40 4.20 4.11
CA MET A 313 -2.77 5.51 4.02
C MET A 313 -1.39 5.43 4.68
N ASN A 314 -0.39 4.86 3.98
CA ASN A 314 0.91 4.43 4.50
C ASN A 314 1.46 5.24 5.69
N PRO A 315 2.11 6.40 5.48
CA PRO A 315 2.77 7.10 6.59
C PRO A 315 1.77 7.82 7.50
N GLN A 316 0.48 7.85 7.13
CA GLN A 316 -0.56 8.45 7.97
C GLN A 316 -1.04 7.49 9.07
N ASN A 317 -0.62 6.22 9.03
CA ASN A 317 -1.02 5.20 9.99
C ASN A 317 -2.55 5.06 10.11
N ALA A 318 -3.21 5.05 8.97
CA ALA A 318 -4.67 5.06 8.88
C ALA A 318 -5.17 4.27 7.68
N ILE A 319 -6.47 4.00 7.64
CA ILE A 319 -7.20 3.54 6.46
C ILE A 319 -8.34 4.51 6.14
N ALA A 320 -8.63 4.65 4.85
CA ALA A 320 -9.82 5.36 4.36
C ALA A 320 -10.84 4.34 3.84
N LEU A 321 -12.12 4.58 4.09
CA LEU A 321 -13.24 3.81 3.59
C LEU A 321 -14.03 4.67 2.61
N ILE A 322 -14.31 4.13 1.41
CA ILE A 322 -15.09 4.81 0.37
C ILE A 322 -16.27 3.92 0.00
N PRO A 323 -17.48 4.21 0.48
CA PRO A 323 -18.67 3.53 0.00
C PRO A 323 -18.83 3.73 -1.51
N LEU A 324 -19.20 2.68 -2.21
CA LEU A 324 -19.55 2.72 -3.64
C LEU A 324 -21.05 2.74 -3.81
N ASP A 325 -21.52 3.51 -4.81
CA ASP A 325 -22.95 3.63 -5.17
C ASP A 325 -23.45 2.37 -5.89
#